data_dbc2f0cf84b0af7686d927e39c39b687
#
_entry.id   dbc2f0cf84b0af7686d927e39c39b687
#
_cell.length_a   1.000
_cell.length_b   1.000
_cell.length_c   1.000
_cell.angle_alpha   90.00
_cell.angle_beta   90.00
_cell.angle_gamma   90.00
#
_symmetry.space_group_name_H-M   'P 1'
#
loop_
_entity.id
_entity.type
_entity.pdbx_description
1 polymer ?
#
loop_
_entity_poly.entity_id
_entity_poly.type
_entity_poly.pdbx_seq_one_letter_code
_entity_poly.pdbx_strand_id
1 'polypeptide(L)'
;DARRKPRIFFVFTLQVSVKNEKTVLRKFKLDESVRKIEEMKADPIVYGSERLTHRPIVVGTGPAGLGAALTLAEHGYCPLVLERGYDVDRRSEAVRRFWEDGEFDSRSNVQFGEGGAGTFSDGKLTTRVNHPLLRQITQKLVEAGAPKEILYAYNPHIGTDVLRAVVKNLRRKIERLGGEVRFESCLTDLITDENGSLKAVVVNGNERIETEGLILGIG
;
A
#
# COMPACT_ATOMS: atom_id res chain seq x y z
N ASP A 1 -13.67 -22.58 14.66
CA ASP A 1 -12.68 -23.59 14.28
C ASP A 1 -13.41 -24.86 13.83
N ALA A 2 -13.35 -25.17 12.55
CA ALA A 2 -14.00 -26.32 11.95
C ALA A 2 -13.23 -27.65 12.15
N ARG A 3 -12.03 -27.61 12.71
CA ARG A 3 -11.20 -28.79 12.99
C ARG A 3 -11.73 -29.62 14.15
N ARG A 4 -12.57 -29.04 15.02
CA ARG A 4 -13.15 -29.69 16.20
C ARG A 4 -14.57 -30.18 15.92
N LYS A 5 -14.73 -31.08 14.94
CA LYS A 5 -16.03 -31.72 14.67
C LYS A 5 -16.51 -32.53 15.89
N PRO A 6 -17.84 -32.60 16.13
CA PRO A 6 -18.94 -32.10 15.29
C PRO A 6 -19.33 -30.62 15.57
N ARG A 7 -18.68 -29.93 16.51
CA ARG A 7 -19.03 -28.57 16.87
C ARG A 7 -18.08 -27.57 16.20
N ILE A 8 -18.65 -26.57 15.56
CA ILE A 8 -17.90 -25.45 14.95
C ILE A 8 -17.91 -24.31 15.98
N PHE A 9 -16.72 -23.74 16.25
CA PHE A 9 -16.56 -22.64 17.16
C PHE A 9 -15.96 -21.42 16.45
N PHE A 10 -16.47 -20.24 16.78
CA PHE A 10 -15.75 -19.00 16.51
C PHE A 10 -14.63 -18.86 17.54
N VAL A 11 -13.42 -18.56 17.06
CA VAL A 11 -12.26 -18.34 17.92
C VAL A 11 -11.87 -16.87 17.80
N PHE A 12 -11.81 -16.18 18.94
CA PHE A 12 -11.40 -14.78 18.99
C PHE A 12 -10.14 -14.64 19.82
N THR A 13 -9.21 -13.82 19.36
CA THR A 13 -8.09 -13.34 20.18
C THR A 13 -8.40 -11.91 20.59
N LEU A 14 -8.44 -11.67 21.90
CA LEU A 14 -8.78 -10.38 22.47
C LEU A 14 -7.58 -9.79 23.20
N GLN A 15 -7.34 -8.51 23.00
CA GLN A 15 -6.44 -7.74 23.83
C GLN A 15 -7.23 -7.09 24.95
N VAL A 16 -6.83 -7.35 26.17
CA VAL A 16 -7.50 -6.85 27.37
C VAL A 16 -6.51 -6.15 28.30
N SER A 17 -6.95 -5.08 28.94
CA SER A 17 -6.20 -4.42 30.00
C SER A 17 -6.70 -4.95 31.35
N VAL A 18 -5.79 -5.31 32.25
CA VAL A 18 -6.10 -5.87 33.56
C VAL A 18 -5.38 -5.11 34.67
N LYS A 19 -6.04 -4.92 35.82
CA LYS A 19 -5.49 -4.15 36.95
C LYS A 19 -4.22 -4.78 37.55
N ASN A 20 -4.10 -6.11 37.55
CA ASN A 20 -3.00 -6.86 38.16
C ASN A 20 -2.36 -7.84 37.16
N GLU A 21 -1.73 -7.31 36.12
CA GLU A 21 -1.14 -8.08 35.01
C GLU A 21 -0.22 -9.20 35.51
N LYS A 22 0.70 -8.90 36.45
CA LYS A 22 1.63 -9.88 37.01
C LYS A 22 0.91 -11.09 37.68
N THR A 23 -0.21 -10.84 38.36
CA THR A 23 -1.00 -11.89 39.02
C THR A 23 -1.73 -12.74 37.99
N VAL A 24 -2.30 -12.12 36.95
CA VAL A 24 -2.99 -12.83 35.86
C VAL A 24 -2.00 -13.72 35.11
N LEU A 25 -0.86 -13.17 34.68
CA LEU A 25 0.17 -13.95 33.96
C LEU A 25 0.70 -15.12 34.80
N ARG A 26 0.88 -14.95 36.11
CA ARG A 26 1.27 -16.05 37.00
C ARG A 26 0.22 -17.14 37.11
N LYS A 27 -1.06 -16.77 37.22
CA LYS A 27 -2.19 -17.71 37.29
C LYS A 27 -2.34 -18.54 36.00
N PHE A 28 -2.09 -17.93 34.86
CA PHE A 28 -2.23 -18.56 33.54
C PHE A 28 -0.88 -18.94 32.90
N LYS A 29 0.17 -19.12 33.71
CA LYS A 29 1.54 -19.40 33.21
C LYS A 29 1.64 -20.62 32.29
N LEU A 30 0.76 -21.61 32.44
CA LEU A 30 0.72 -22.84 31.64
C LEU A 30 -0.34 -22.79 30.53
N ASP A 31 -1.06 -21.70 30.41
CA ASP A 31 -2.09 -21.54 29.39
C ASP A 31 -1.53 -20.72 28.23
N GLU A 32 -1.17 -21.41 27.13
CA GLU A 32 -0.64 -20.80 25.93
C GLU A 32 -1.61 -19.81 25.25
N SER A 33 -2.91 -19.84 25.61
CA SER A 33 -3.90 -18.91 25.09
C SER A 33 -3.81 -17.53 25.76
N VAL A 34 -3.10 -17.40 26.89
CA VAL A 34 -2.91 -16.16 27.63
C VAL A 34 -1.46 -15.74 27.60
N ARG A 35 -1.17 -14.63 26.96
CA ARG A 35 0.20 -14.11 26.87
C ARG A 35 0.22 -12.59 27.03
N LYS A 36 1.34 -12.10 27.53
CA LYS A 36 1.62 -10.67 27.52
C LYS A 36 1.80 -10.20 26.09
N ILE A 37 1.19 -9.06 25.77
CA ILE A 37 1.43 -8.40 24.48
C ILE A 37 2.62 -7.47 24.67
N GLU A 38 3.65 -7.71 23.87
CA GLU A 38 4.71 -6.74 23.66
C GLU A 38 4.29 -5.84 22.51
N GLU A 39 4.10 -4.56 22.80
CA GLU A 39 3.86 -3.57 21.74
C GLU A 39 5.11 -3.46 20.88
N MET A 40 5.07 -4.05 19.70
CA MET A 40 6.05 -3.75 18.68
C MET A 40 5.83 -2.31 18.22
N LYS A 41 6.72 -1.41 18.61
CA LYS A 41 6.72 -0.03 18.12
C LYS A 41 7.51 0.00 16.82
N ALA A 42 6.97 0.71 15.82
CA ALA A 42 7.75 1.06 14.66
C ALA A 42 8.84 2.05 15.06
N ASP A 43 10.01 1.92 14.45
CA ASP A 43 11.07 2.89 14.66
C ASP A 43 10.60 4.30 14.29
N PRO A 44 11.02 5.32 15.04
CA PRO A 44 10.69 6.70 14.71
C PRO A 44 11.32 7.06 13.36
N ILE A 45 10.60 7.86 12.58
CA ILE A 45 11.14 8.38 11.32
C ILE A 45 12.29 9.34 11.66
N VAL A 46 13.46 9.06 11.10
CA VAL A 46 14.63 9.93 11.20
C VAL A 46 14.74 10.71 9.90
N TYR A 47 14.63 12.01 10.00
CA TYR A 47 14.80 12.90 8.84
C TYR A 47 16.28 13.11 8.53
N GLY A 48 16.64 13.15 7.25
CA GLY A 48 17.94 13.58 6.80
C GLY A 48 18.15 15.09 7.00
N SER A 49 19.40 15.52 6.95
CA SER A 49 19.79 16.94 7.03
C SER A 49 19.80 17.65 5.67
N GLU A 50 19.86 16.90 4.60
CA GLU A 50 19.90 17.45 3.24
C GLU A 50 18.49 17.77 2.75
N ARG A 51 18.34 18.94 2.12
CA ARG A 51 17.08 19.35 1.50
C ARG A 51 17.07 18.87 0.05
N LEU A 52 15.95 18.26 -0.35
CA LEU A 52 15.70 18.00 -1.75
C LEU A 52 15.42 19.33 -2.47
N THR A 53 16.07 19.53 -3.61
CA THR A 53 15.83 20.69 -4.48
C THR A 53 14.59 20.46 -5.34
N HIS A 54 14.38 19.22 -5.76
CA HIS A 54 13.26 18.81 -6.59
C HIS A 54 12.35 17.82 -5.85
N ARG A 55 11.15 17.64 -6.37
CA ARG A 55 10.17 16.70 -5.83
C ARG A 55 10.69 15.27 -5.93
N PRO A 56 10.55 14.44 -4.89
CA PRO A 56 10.83 13.02 -5.02
C PRO A 56 9.83 12.36 -5.98
N ILE A 57 10.32 11.41 -6.76
CA ILE A 57 9.51 10.66 -7.73
C ILE A 57 9.22 9.27 -7.18
N VAL A 58 7.97 8.85 -7.33
CA VAL A 58 7.54 7.47 -7.04
C VAL A 58 7.02 6.85 -8.34
N VAL A 59 7.55 5.70 -8.72
CA VAL A 59 7.15 4.99 -9.93
C VAL A 59 6.29 3.80 -9.60
N GLY A 60 5.10 3.78 -10.16
CA GLY A 60 4.06 2.77 -9.94
C GLY A 60 3.05 3.19 -8.88
N THR A 61 1.79 2.85 -9.12
CA THR A 61 0.65 3.07 -8.23
C THR A 61 0.08 1.76 -7.66
N GLY A 62 0.92 0.72 -7.60
CA GLY A 62 0.65 -0.48 -6.83
C GLY A 62 0.70 -0.20 -5.31
N PRO A 63 0.47 -1.21 -4.45
CA PRO A 63 0.45 -1.02 -3.00
C PRO A 63 1.70 -0.36 -2.43
N ALA A 64 2.89 -0.73 -2.94
CA ALA A 64 4.16 -0.16 -2.51
C ALA A 64 4.28 1.32 -2.91
N GLY A 65 3.98 1.66 -4.17
CA GLY A 65 4.06 3.03 -4.66
C GLY A 65 3.05 3.96 -4.01
N LEU A 66 1.78 3.53 -3.87
CA LEU A 66 0.76 4.31 -3.16
C LEU A 66 1.12 4.52 -1.69
N GLY A 67 1.66 3.49 -1.01
CA GLY A 67 2.13 3.60 0.38
C GLY A 67 3.28 4.58 0.52
N ALA A 68 4.28 4.50 -0.37
CA ALA A 68 5.42 5.42 -0.40
C ALA A 68 4.97 6.86 -0.69
N ALA A 69 4.17 7.07 -1.73
CA ALA A 69 3.68 8.38 -2.12
C ALA A 69 2.82 9.03 -1.01
N LEU A 70 1.93 8.26 -0.38
CA LEU A 70 1.12 8.76 0.73
C LEU A 70 2.01 9.15 1.92
N THR A 71 3.01 8.33 2.27
CA THR A 71 3.93 8.63 3.35
C THR A 71 4.72 9.92 3.06
N LEU A 72 5.29 10.05 1.87
CA LEU A 72 5.97 11.28 1.46
C LEU A 72 5.05 12.51 1.53
N ALA A 73 3.82 12.40 1.01
CA ALA A 73 2.85 13.48 1.03
C ALA A 73 2.44 13.89 2.46
N GLU A 74 2.22 12.92 3.35
CA GLU A 74 1.91 13.17 4.78
C GLU A 74 3.08 13.87 5.51
N HIS A 75 4.31 13.71 5.01
CA HIS A 75 5.50 14.40 5.53
C HIS A 75 5.89 15.67 4.75
N GLY A 76 5.03 16.15 3.84
CA GLY A 76 5.19 17.43 3.16
C GLY A 76 6.14 17.43 1.96
N TYR A 77 6.54 16.27 1.45
CA TYR A 77 7.49 16.19 0.32
C TYR A 77 6.85 16.40 -1.07
N CYS A 78 5.54 16.49 -1.17
CA CYS A 78 4.81 16.72 -2.42
C CYS A 78 5.27 15.81 -3.59
N PRO A 79 5.22 14.47 -3.48
CA PRO A 79 5.79 13.56 -4.47
C PRO A 79 5.13 13.69 -5.83
N LEU A 80 5.90 13.43 -6.90
CA LEU A 80 5.38 13.14 -8.22
C LEU A 80 5.30 11.62 -8.38
N VAL A 81 4.10 11.11 -8.65
CA VAL A 81 3.85 9.68 -8.87
C VAL A 81 3.66 9.43 -10.37
N LEU A 82 4.43 8.51 -10.92
CA LEU A 82 4.35 8.11 -12.33
C LEU A 82 3.74 6.71 -12.44
N GLU A 83 2.64 6.60 -13.16
CA GLU A 83 1.98 5.34 -13.48
C GLU A 83 1.91 5.16 -15.01
N ARG A 84 2.41 4.01 -15.48
CA ARG A 84 2.41 3.72 -16.93
C ARG A 84 1.04 3.45 -17.50
N GLY A 85 0.13 2.91 -16.68
CA GLY A 85 -1.23 2.57 -17.06
C GLY A 85 -2.22 3.69 -16.81
N TYR A 86 -3.50 3.33 -16.83
CA TYR A 86 -4.61 4.25 -16.63
C TYR A 86 -4.99 4.36 -15.15
N ASP A 87 -5.73 5.43 -14.82
CA ASP A 87 -6.47 5.51 -13.58
C ASP A 87 -7.48 4.35 -13.46
N VAL A 88 -7.94 4.09 -12.24
CA VAL A 88 -8.75 2.91 -11.93
C VAL A 88 -10.09 2.88 -12.70
N ASP A 89 -10.65 4.02 -13.07
CA ASP A 89 -11.91 4.08 -13.80
C ASP A 89 -11.68 3.65 -15.27
N ARG A 90 -10.72 4.26 -15.97
CA ARG A 90 -10.33 3.90 -17.34
C ARG A 90 -9.78 2.49 -17.42
N ARG A 91 -9.01 2.08 -16.39
CA ARG A 91 -8.50 0.72 -16.28
C ARG A 91 -9.62 -0.31 -16.18
N SER A 92 -10.67 -0.02 -15.40
CA SER A 92 -11.84 -0.91 -15.29
C SER A 92 -12.50 -1.14 -16.63
N GLU A 93 -12.60 -0.09 -17.45
CA GLU A 93 -13.13 -0.19 -18.80
C GLU A 93 -12.21 -0.99 -19.75
N ALA A 94 -10.90 -0.80 -19.67
CA ALA A 94 -9.94 -1.59 -20.45
C ALA A 94 -10.00 -3.08 -20.09
N VAL A 95 -10.12 -3.40 -18.80
CA VAL A 95 -10.28 -4.79 -18.32
C VAL A 95 -11.60 -5.39 -18.78
N ARG A 96 -12.70 -4.63 -18.75
CA ARG A 96 -14.01 -5.07 -19.25
C ARG A 96 -13.93 -5.43 -20.75
N ARG A 97 -13.38 -4.54 -21.58
CA ARG A 97 -13.19 -4.78 -23.03
C ARG A 97 -12.33 -6.02 -23.30
N PHE A 98 -11.29 -6.24 -22.50
CA PHE A 98 -10.47 -7.42 -22.62
C PHE A 98 -11.29 -8.71 -22.35
N TRP A 99 -12.14 -8.72 -21.32
CA TRP A 99 -12.92 -9.91 -20.97
C TRP A 99 -14.11 -10.16 -21.90
N GLU A 100 -14.75 -9.11 -22.40
CA GLU A 100 -15.93 -9.20 -23.27
C GLU A 100 -15.57 -9.33 -24.75
N ASP A 101 -14.59 -8.53 -25.20
CA ASP A 101 -14.29 -8.35 -26.63
C ASP A 101 -12.91 -8.94 -27.03
N GLY A 102 -12.08 -9.33 -26.05
CA GLY A 102 -10.72 -9.80 -26.29
C GLY A 102 -9.70 -8.68 -26.58
N GLU A 103 -10.09 -7.42 -26.43
CA GLU A 103 -9.22 -6.25 -26.67
C GLU A 103 -8.19 -6.08 -25.56
N PHE A 104 -6.94 -6.50 -25.81
CA PHE A 104 -5.86 -6.40 -24.84
C PHE A 104 -5.10 -5.08 -24.97
N ASP A 105 -5.01 -4.31 -23.86
CA ASP A 105 -4.10 -3.16 -23.75
C ASP A 105 -2.86 -3.54 -22.92
N SER A 106 -1.69 -3.50 -23.53
CA SER A 106 -0.41 -3.85 -22.89
C SER A 106 0.02 -2.85 -21.80
N ARG A 107 -0.52 -1.62 -21.81
CA ARG A 107 -0.18 -0.57 -20.85
C ARG A 107 -1.09 -0.59 -19.63
N SER A 108 -2.35 -1.02 -19.81
CA SER A 108 -3.34 -1.03 -18.73
C SER A 108 -4.27 -2.24 -18.85
N ASN A 109 -4.19 -3.16 -17.89
CA ASN A 109 -4.91 -4.43 -17.89
C ASN A 109 -5.09 -4.96 -16.47
N VAL A 110 -5.33 -6.27 -16.28
CA VAL A 110 -5.47 -6.88 -14.95
C VAL A 110 -4.19 -6.83 -14.10
N GLN A 111 -3.02 -6.60 -14.69
CA GLN A 111 -1.73 -6.50 -13.99
C GLN A 111 -1.27 -5.07 -13.79
N PHE A 112 -1.46 -4.22 -14.81
CA PHE A 112 -0.90 -2.86 -14.88
C PHE A 112 -1.98 -1.79 -14.80
N GLY A 113 -1.61 -0.65 -14.22
CA GLY A 113 -2.48 0.49 -13.96
C GLY A 113 -2.73 0.74 -12.47
N GLU A 114 -3.49 1.77 -12.16
CA GLU A 114 -3.71 2.24 -10.79
C GLU A 114 -4.18 1.13 -9.85
N GLY A 115 -3.49 1.01 -8.71
CA GLY A 115 -3.73 0.02 -7.66
C GLY A 115 -2.99 -1.31 -7.86
N GLY A 116 -2.31 -1.51 -9.02
CA GLY A 116 -1.56 -2.73 -9.32
C GLY A 116 -2.45 -3.97 -9.54
N ALA A 117 -1.85 -5.15 -9.61
CA ALA A 117 -2.56 -6.41 -9.90
C ALA A 117 -3.64 -6.77 -8.87
N GLY A 118 -3.49 -6.32 -7.62
CA GLY A 118 -4.45 -6.58 -6.55
C GLY A 118 -5.83 -6.01 -6.78
N THR A 119 -5.95 -4.93 -7.54
CA THR A 119 -7.22 -4.22 -7.80
C THR A 119 -8.25 -5.05 -8.56
N PHE A 120 -7.80 -5.99 -9.39
CA PHE A 120 -8.66 -6.88 -10.19
C PHE A 120 -8.48 -8.35 -9.82
N SER A 121 -7.91 -8.64 -8.64
CA SER A 121 -7.86 -9.99 -8.05
C SER A 121 -9.04 -10.20 -7.10
N ASP A 122 -8.98 -11.23 -6.26
CA ASP A 122 -10.04 -11.52 -5.28
C ASP A 122 -10.05 -10.60 -4.04
N GLY A 123 -9.18 -9.59 -3.98
CA GLY A 123 -9.14 -8.59 -2.90
C GLY A 123 -8.62 -9.09 -1.56
N LYS A 124 -7.95 -10.23 -1.53
CA LYS A 124 -7.30 -10.74 -0.32
C LYS A 124 -6.14 -9.85 0.10
N LEU A 125 -6.10 -9.50 1.37
CA LEU A 125 -4.96 -8.82 2.01
C LEU A 125 -4.12 -9.87 2.75
N THR A 126 -3.18 -10.47 2.07
CA THR A 126 -2.25 -11.43 2.68
C THR A 126 -0.83 -10.91 2.62
N THR A 127 -0.14 -11.02 3.75
CA THR A 127 1.30 -10.77 3.82
C THR A 127 1.97 -11.87 4.64
N ARG A 128 3.21 -12.21 4.29
CA ARG A 128 4.05 -13.13 5.06
C ARG A 128 4.96 -12.39 6.03
N VAL A 129 4.88 -11.06 6.06
CA VAL A 129 5.69 -10.20 6.92
C VAL A 129 4.90 -9.90 8.19
N ASN A 130 5.56 -10.04 9.35
CA ASN A 130 5.05 -9.58 10.64
C ASN A 130 5.85 -8.34 11.05
N HIS A 131 5.30 -7.16 10.77
CA HIS A 131 5.98 -5.89 11.02
C HIS A 131 5.03 -4.88 11.67
N PRO A 132 5.49 -4.02 12.60
CA PRO A 132 4.66 -3.01 13.27
C PRO A 132 3.90 -2.08 12.32
N LEU A 133 4.50 -1.76 11.17
CA LEU A 133 3.88 -0.90 10.15
C LEU A 133 2.66 -1.50 9.46
N LEU A 134 2.45 -2.83 9.53
CA LEU A 134 1.27 -3.46 8.92
C LEU A 134 -0.04 -2.90 9.47
N ARG A 135 -0.09 -2.67 10.79
CA ARG A 135 -1.27 -2.07 11.42
C ARG A 135 -1.52 -0.64 10.93
N GLN A 136 -0.47 0.13 10.71
CA GLN A 136 -0.59 1.49 10.16
C GLN A 136 -1.08 1.46 8.71
N ILE A 137 -0.56 0.53 7.89
CA ILE A 137 -0.99 0.35 6.50
C ILE A 137 -2.48 -0.03 6.44
N THR A 138 -2.91 -1.04 7.23
CA THR A 138 -4.32 -1.44 7.26
C THR A 138 -5.23 -0.32 7.77
N GLN A 139 -4.77 0.49 8.71
CA GLN A 139 -5.50 1.66 9.17
C GLN A 139 -5.67 2.72 8.08
N LYS A 140 -4.62 3.00 7.29
CA LYS A 140 -4.70 3.90 6.13
C LYS A 140 -5.68 3.39 5.07
N LEU A 141 -5.74 2.08 4.85
CA LEU A 141 -6.75 1.49 3.95
C LEU A 141 -8.17 1.70 4.49
N VAL A 142 -8.40 1.51 5.79
CA VAL A 142 -9.71 1.79 6.43
C VAL A 142 -10.09 3.27 6.33
N GLU A 143 -9.15 4.18 6.56
CA GLU A 143 -9.36 5.63 6.38
C GLU A 143 -9.70 5.98 4.93
N ALA A 144 -9.19 5.21 3.97
CA ALA A 144 -9.50 5.33 2.55
C ALA A 144 -10.82 4.66 2.14
N GLY A 145 -11.51 3.97 3.05
CA GLY A 145 -12.82 3.38 2.83
C GLY A 145 -12.87 1.85 2.83
N ALA A 146 -11.79 1.18 3.21
CA ALA A 146 -11.80 -0.28 3.38
C ALA A 146 -12.65 -0.68 4.60
N PRO A 147 -13.24 -1.89 4.62
CA PRO A 147 -14.00 -2.39 5.75
C PRO A 147 -13.16 -2.43 7.02
N LYS A 148 -13.73 -2.01 8.16
CA LYS A 148 -13.02 -2.01 9.46
C LYS A 148 -12.60 -3.41 9.91
N GLU A 149 -13.26 -4.43 9.42
CA GLU A 149 -12.99 -5.84 9.68
C GLU A 149 -11.56 -6.25 9.32
N ILE A 150 -10.92 -5.57 8.36
CA ILE A 150 -9.53 -5.87 7.96
C ILE A 150 -8.52 -5.62 9.09
N LEU A 151 -8.88 -4.85 10.12
CA LEU A 151 -8.02 -4.57 11.27
C LEU A 151 -7.88 -5.77 12.22
N TYR A 152 -8.83 -6.72 12.19
CA TYR A 152 -8.87 -7.84 13.13
C TYR A 152 -9.24 -9.19 12.52
N ALA A 153 -9.66 -9.25 11.27
CA ALA A 153 -9.97 -10.50 10.60
C ALA A 153 -8.72 -11.34 10.37
N TYR A 154 -8.83 -12.66 10.53
CA TYR A 154 -7.71 -13.60 10.30
C TYR A 154 -7.37 -13.70 8.84
N ASN A 155 -8.04 -13.59 7.90
CA ASN A 155 -7.73 -13.53 6.46
C ASN A 155 -8.52 -12.35 5.87
N PRO A 156 -8.00 -11.13 6.05
CA PRO A 156 -8.74 -9.95 5.65
C PRO A 156 -8.94 -9.89 4.13
N HIS A 157 -10.13 -9.47 3.76
CA HIS A 157 -10.55 -9.36 2.38
C HIS A 157 -11.28 -8.02 2.19
N ILE A 158 -10.92 -7.26 1.16
CA ILE A 158 -11.57 -5.97 0.90
C ILE A 158 -12.69 -6.12 -0.14
N GLY A 159 -12.52 -7.01 -1.12
CA GLY A 159 -13.38 -7.07 -2.30
C GLY A 159 -12.94 -6.07 -3.39
N THR A 160 -13.08 -6.48 -4.63
CA THR A 160 -12.55 -5.71 -5.78
C THR A 160 -13.25 -4.37 -5.98
N ASP A 161 -14.57 -4.30 -5.77
CA ASP A 161 -15.33 -3.06 -5.94
C ASP A 161 -14.96 -2.00 -4.89
N VAL A 162 -14.83 -2.44 -3.63
CA VAL A 162 -14.40 -1.56 -2.53
C VAL A 162 -12.94 -1.15 -2.73
N LEU A 163 -12.08 -2.08 -3.16
CA LEU A 163 -10.65 -1.80 -3.35
C LEU A 163 -10.41 -0.73 -4.42
N ARG A 164 -11.19 -0.73 -5.51
CA ARG A 164 -11.14 0.35 -6.51
C ARG A 164 -11.43 1.73 -5.92
N ALA A 165 -12.44 1.81 -5.05
CA ALA A 165 -12.76 3.06 -4.35
C ALA A 165 -11.66 3.46 -3.36
N VAL A 166 -11.09 2.51 -2.62
CA VAL A 166 -9.98 2.73 -1.68
C VAL A 166 -8.75 3.29 -2.41
N VAL A 167 -8.35 2.67 -3.52
CA VAL A 167 -7.21 3.11 -4.33
C VAL A 167 -7.41 4.55 -4.82
N LYS A 168 -8.58 4.85 -5.38
CA LYS A 168 -8.95 6.21 -5.83
C LYS A 168 -8.92 7.23 -4.68
N ASN A 169 -9.36 6.84 -3.48
CA ASN A 169 -9.35 7.71 -2.31
C ASN A 169 -7.93 7.95 -1.78
N LEU A 170 -7.03 6.95 -1.84
CA LEU A 170 -5.62 7.11 -1.53
C LEU A 170 -4.96 8.12 -2.47
N ARG A 171 -5.16 7.98 -3.79
CA ARG A 171 -4.68 8.95 -4.78
C ARG A 171 -5.16 10.36 -4.47
N ARG A 172 -6.46 10.54 -4.27
CA ARG A 172 -7.04 11.85 -3.94
C ARG A 172 -6.47 12.43 -2.64
N LYS A 173 -6.13 11.57 -1.67
CA LYS A 173 -5.47 12.02 -0.44
C LYS A 173 -4.05 12.51 -0.73
N ILE A 174 -3.27 11.80 -1.55
CA ILE A 174 -1.94 12.23 -2.00
C ILE A 174 -2.02 13.60 -2.69
N GLU A 175 -2.95 13.76 -3.64
CA GLU A 175 -3.17 15.01 -4.39
C GLU A 175 -3.55 16.17 -3.47
N ARG A 176 -4.46 15.95 -2.51
CA ARG A 176 -4.84 16.98 -1.51
C ARG A 176 -3.68 17.42 -0.61
N LEU A 177 -2.71 16.54 -0.38
CA LEU A 177 -1.50 16.83 0.39
C LEU A 177 -0.38 17.45 -0.46
N GLY A 178 -0.66 17.85 -1.71
CA GLY A 178 0.29 18.51 -2.61
C GLY A 178 1.09 17.57 -3.49
N GLY A 179 0.84 16.27 -3.44
CA GLY A 179 1.37 15.32 -4.42
C GLY A 179 0.70 15.46 -5.77
N GLU A 180 1.28 14.83 -6.80
CA GLU A 180 0.74 14.78 -8.15
C GLU A 180 0.82 13.34 -8.64
N VAL A 181 -0.24 12.85 -9.32
CA VAL A 181 -0.23 11.51 -9.92
C VAL A 181 -0.46 11.65 -11.42
N ARG A 182 0.53 11.18 -12.20
CA ARG A 182 0.48 11.18 -13.66
C ARG A 182 0.31 9.75 -14.18
N PHE A 183 -0.76 9.54 -14.90
CA PHE A 183 -1.03 8.32 -15.64
C PHE A 183 -0.42 8.38 -17.04
N GLU A 184 -0.33 7.22 -17.71
CA GLU A 184 0.28 7.07 -19.03
C GLU A 184 1.74 7.61 -19.07
N SER A 185 2.40 7.51 -17.91
CA SER A 185 3.73 8.07 -17.64
C SER A 185 4.68 6.94 -17.27
N CYS A 186 5.36 6.41 -18.28
CA CYS A 186 6.28 5.30 -18.12
C CYS A 186 7.70 5.82 -17.88
N LEU A 187 8.31 5.44 -16.75
CA LEU A 187 9.75 5.66 -16.55
C LEU A 187 10.52 4.82 -17.59
N THR A 188 11.37 5.48 -18.39
CA THR A 188 12.14 4.83 -19.46
C THR A 188 13.63 4.88 -19.27
N ASP A 189 14.15 5.86 -18.50
CA ASP A 189 15.57 5.96 -18.23
C ASP A 189 15.87 6.77 -16.97
N LEU A 190 17.10 6.64 -16.46
CA LEU A 190 17.67 7.36 -15.33
C LEU A 190 18.90 8.13 -15.75
N ILE A 191 18.99 9.39 -15.33
CA ILE A 191 20.16 10.25 -15.60
C ILE A 191 20.91 10.45 -14.28
N THR A 192 22.16 10.00 -14.27
CA THR A 192 23.06 10.15 -13.12
C THR A 192 24.24 11.05 -13.48
N ASP A 193 24.88 11.61 -12.45
CA ASP A 193 26.17 12.29 -12.60
C ASP A 193 27.36 11.29 -12.64
N GLU A 194 28.57 11.81 -12.75
CA GLU A 194 29.81 11.03 -12.79
C GLU A 194 30.04 10.16 -11.54
N ASN A 195 29.43 10.53 -10.42
CA ASN A 195 29.49 9.81 -9.14
C ASN A 195 28.37 8.77 -9.00
N GLY A 196 27.48 8.63 -9.98
CA GLY A 196 26.33 7.74 -9.93
C GLY A 196 25.13 8.29 -9.16
N SER A 197 25.16 9.57 -8.75
CA SER A 197 24.02 10.21 -8.06
C SER A 197 22.91 10.57 -9.05
N LEU A 198 21.68 10.27 -8.71
CA LEU A 198 20.51 10.57 -9.55
C LEU A 198 20.34 12.07 -9.73
N LYS A 199 20.12 12.51 -10.97
CA LYS A 199 19.87 13.91 -11.34
C LYS A 199 18.51 14.11 -12.01
N ALA A 200 18.08 13.14 -12.78
CA ALA A 200 16.79 13.21 -13.46
C ALA A 200 16.29 11.82 -13.84
N VAL A 201 15.04 11.75 -14.20
CA VAL A 201 14.41 10.59 -14.85
C VAL A 201 13.93 10.98 -16.23
N VAL A 202 13.80 9.99 -17.13
CA VAL A 202 13.18 10.17 -18.44
C VAL A 202 11.85 9.43 -18.45
N VAL A 203 10.80 10.15 -18.84
CA VAL A 203 9.44 9.63 -18.94
C VAL A 203 9.04 9.55 -20.41
N ASN A 204 8.44 8.44 -20.81
CA ASN A 204 7.96 8.16 -22.17
C ASN A 204 9.01 8.38 -23.26
N GLY A 205 10.30 8.22 -22.91
CA GLY A 205 11.43 8.33 -23.84
C GLY A 205 11.85 9.76 -24.20
N ASN A 206 11.15 10.80 -23.78
CA ASN A 206 11.43 12.17 -24.21
C ASN A 206 11.26 13.25 -23.13
N GLU A 207 10.50 13.04 -22.09
CA GLU A 207 10.31 14.03 -21.02
C GLU A 207 11.37 13.82 -19.92
N ARG A 208 12.25 14.80 -19.74
CA ARG A 208 13.22 14.82 -18.64
C ARG A 208 12.63 15.54 -17.44
N ILE A 209 12.65 14.90 -16.27
CA ILE A 209 12.20 15.45 -14.98
C ILE A 209 13.35 15.38 -13.98
N GLU A 210 13.74 16.52 -13.43
CA GLU A 210 14.81 16.61 -12.45
C GLU A 210 14.34 16.10 -11.09
N THR A 211 15.20 15.30 -10.45
CA THR A 211 14.96 14.74 -9.11
C THR A 211 16.25 14.16 -8.54
N GLU A 212 16.41 14.24 -7.23
CA GLU A 212 17.47 13.57 -6.46
C GLU A 212 16.94 12.31 -5.75
N GLY A 213 15.62 12.12 -5.71
CA GLY A 213 14.98 11.03 -4.97
C GLY A 213 14.00 10.22 -5.82
N LEU A 214 14.25 8.92 -5.91
CA LEU A 214 13.42 7.99 -6.68
C LEU A 214 13.06 6.76 -5.85
N ILE A 215 11.78 6.41 -5.84
CA ILE A 215 11.27 5.16 -5.28
C ILE A 215 10.64 4.34 -6.39
N LEU A 216 11.15 3.12 -6.61
CA LEU A 216 10.60 2.18 -7.57
C LEU A 216 9.61 1.24 -6.89
N GLY A 217 8.32 1.39 -7.20
CA GLY A 217 7.23 0.55 -6.70
C GLY A 217 6.54 -0.25 -7.83
N ILE A 218 7.36 -0.82 -8.70
CA ILE A 218 6.91 -1.44 -9.96
C ILE A 218 6.62 -2.95 -9.88
N GLY A 219 6.81 -3.57 -8.72
CA GLY A 219 6.57 -5.01 -8.49
C GLY A 219 7.75 -5.91 -8.77
#